data_896d7585181f095be91ece4fb3101097
#
_entry.id   896d7585181f095be91ece4fb3101097
#
_cell.length_a   1.000
_cell.length_b   1.000
_cell.length_c   1.000
_cell.angle_alpha   90.00
_cell.angle_beta   90.00
_cell.angle_gamma   90.00
#
_symmetry.space_group_name_H-M   'P 1'
#
loop_
_entity.id
_entity.type
_entity.pdbx_description
1 polymer ?
#
loop_
_entity_poly.entity_id
_entity_poly.type
_entity_poly.pdbx_seq_one_letter_code
_entity_poly.pdbx_strand_id
1 'polypeptide(L)'
;LWQPKVPRYPAHSCPMHTTRLTPSKEQIALLAPFERLALPHITLVSTAQEASRACDELMRASVLGFDTESKPTFSKEQVSEGPHIVQLATANRAWVFQLHDLQCRALVAQLLANDTVTKAGFGLGDDRKRIVAKLGVEPAAVLELNTIFRERGYRKDMGVKGAVAVLFGQRFIKSKKVATSNWAMP
;
A
#
# COMPACT_ATOMS: atom_id res chain seq x y z
N LEU A 1 22.26 13.52 1.67
CA LEU A 1 20.89 14.07 1.66
C LEU A 1 20.41 14.15 0.21
N TRP A 2 19.74 13.09 -0.22
CA TRP A 2 19.11 13.03 -1.54
C TRP A 2 17.76 13.74 -1.46
N GLN A 3 17.62 14.86 -2.19
CA GLN A 3 16.31 15.49 -2.39
C GLN A 3 15.80 15.12 -3.77
N PRO A 4 14.65 14.44 -3.90
CA PRO A 4 14.04 14.20 -5.20
C PRO A 4 13.62 15.55 -5.80
N LYS A 5 14.15 15.88 -6.98
CA LYS A 5 13.65 16.99 -7.78
C LYS A 5 12.22 16.70 -8.21
N VAL A 6 11.26 17.29 -7.50
CA VAL A 6 9.87 17.28 -7.94
C VAL A 6 9.76 18.19 -9.17
N PRO A 7 9.33 17.68 -10.33
CA PRO A 7 9.10 18.52 -11.49
C PRO A 7 8.04 19.57 -11.19
N ARG A 8 8.34 20.85 -11.32
CA ARG A 8 7.34 21.93 -11.26
C ARG A 8 6.52 21.86 -12.55
N TYR A 9 5.26 21.51 -12.43
CA TYR A 9 4.31 21.60 -13.54
C TYR A 9 3.71 23.02 -13.60
N PRO A 10 3.62 23.65 -14.79
CA PRO A 10 2.97 24.94 -14.93
C PRO A 10 1.47 24.81 -14.67
N ALA A 11 0.91 25.76 -13.93
CA ALA A 11 -0.51 25.90 -13.69
C ALA A 11 -1.22 26.42 -14.95
N HIS A 12 -2.41 25.87 -15.22
CA HIS A 12 -3.47 26.34 -16.10
C HIS A 12 -3.29 26.28 -17.62
N SER A 13 -3.79 25.18 -18.16
CA SER A 13 -4.66 25.21 -19.34
C SER A 13 -5.62 24.04 -19.18
N CYS A 14 -6.92 24.28 -19.32
CA CYS A 14 -7.95 23.24 -19.33
C CYS A 14 -7.64 22.28 -20.50
N PRO A 15 -7.21 21.04 -20.28
CA PRO A 15 -6.88 20.16 -21.37
C PRO A 15 -8.12 19.39 -21.79
N MET A 16 -8.41 19.37 -23.06
CA MET A 16 -9.21 18.31 -23.68
C MET A 16 -8.77 16.97 -23.07
N HIS A 17 -9.70 16.14 -22.61
CA HIS A 17 -9.46 14.84 -21.99
C HIS A 17 -8.73 13.90 -22.97
N THR A 18 -7.42 14.07 -23.12
CA THR A 18 -6.59 13.12 -23.85
C THR A 18 -6.50 11.85 -23.01
N THR A 19 -7.16 10.79 -23.51
CA THR A 19 -7.05 9.46 -22.90
C THR A 19 -5.59 9.03 -22.88
N ARG A 20 -5.05 8.79 -21.70
CA ARG A 20 -3.70 8.23 -21.52
C ARG A 20 -3.77 6.72 -21.51
N LEU A 21 -2.86 6.08 -22.24
CA LEU A 21 -2.75 4.63 -22.27
C LEU A 21 -1.83 4.15 -21.15
N THR A 22 -2.29 3.14 -20.42
CA THR A 22 -1.43 2.39 -19.50
C THR A 22 -0.48 1.52 -20.32
N PRO A 23 0.83 1.48 -20.01
CA PRO A 23 1.76 0.58 -20.69
C PRO A 23 1.29 -0.87 -20.62
N SER A 24 1.48 -1.62 -21.73
CA SER A 24 1.15 -3.04 -21.75
C SER A 24 2.10 -3.86 -20.88
N LYS A 25 1.72 -5.10 -20.58
CA LYS A 25 2.57 -6.01 -19.79
C LYS A 25 3.94 -6.25 -20.46
N GLU A 26 3.93 -6.32 -21.78
CA GLU A 26 5.12 -6.51 -22.64
C GLU A 26 6.03 -5.28 -22.57
N GLN A 27 5.45 -4.09 -22.66
CA GLN A 27 6.19 -2.82 -22.54
C GLN A 27 6.82 -2.69 -21.13
N ILE A 28 6.04 -3.01 -20.07
CA ILE A 28 6.55 -2.98 -18.69
C ILE A 28 7.68 -4.00 -18.50
N ALA A 29 7.60 -5.16 -19.13
CA ALA A 29 8.62 -6.21 -19.00
C ALA A 29 10.00 -5.79 -19.54
N LEU A 30 10.05 -4.84 -20.49
CA LEU A 30 11.29 -4.31 -21.07
C LEU A 30 11.96 -3.22 -20.21
N LEU A 31 11.26 -2.69 -19.21
CA LEU A 31 11.79 -1.63 -18.34
C LEU A 31 12.82 -2.18 -17.36
N ALA A 32 13.76 -1.32 -16.93
CA ALA A 32 14.70 -1.64 -15.88
C ALA A 32 13.97 -1.93 -14.55
N PRO A 33 14.50 -2.83 -13.70
CA PRO A 33 13.89 -3.11 -12.39
C PRO A 33 13.82 -1.86 -11.51
N PHE A 34 12.67 -1.67 -10.85
CA PHE A 34 12.54 -0.68 -9.77
C PHE A 34 13.30 -1.16 -8.53
N GLU A 35 14.10 -0.29 -7.94
CA GLU A 35 14.83 -0.60 -6.72
C GLU A 35 13.86 -0.77 -5.55
N ARG A 36 13.99 -1.89 -4.85
CA ARG A 36 13.14 -2.24 -3.69
C ARG A 36 13.84 -1.85 -2.40
N LEU A 37 13.05 -1.64 -1.36
CA LEU A 37 13.61 -1.59 -0.01
C LEU A 37 14.37 -2.89 0.30
N ALA A 38 15.60 -2.74 0.78
CA ALA A 38 16.38 -3.86 1.27
C ALA A 38 15.82 -4.37 2.61
N LEU A 39 16.02 -5.65 2.92
CA LEU A 39 15.50 -6.28 4.13
C LEU A 39 15.80 -5.52 5.43
N PRO A 40 16.98 -4.90 5.63
CA PRO A 40 17.25 -4.12 6.85
C PRO A 40 16.32 -2.91 7.04
N HIS A 41 15.63 -2.47 5.99
CA HIS A 41 14.66 -1.37 6.05
C HIS A 41 13.22 -1.86 6.22
N ILE A 42 13.00 -3.16 6.39
CA ILE A 42 11.69 -3.78 6.59
C ILE A 42 11.65 -4.34 8.00
N THR A 43 10.75 -3.84 8.83
CA THR A 43 10.58 -4.29 10.21
C THR A 43 9.35 -5.19 10.32
N LEU A 44 9.54 -6.43 10.78
CA LEU A 44 8.42 -7.28 11.21
C LEU A 44 8.01 -6.85 12.62
N VAL A 45 6.71 -6.68 12.80
CA VAL A 45 6.09 -6.25 14.07
C VAL A 45 5.11 -7.32 14.51
N SER A 46 5.45 -8.04 15.58
CA SER A 46 4.70 -9.19 16.08
C SER A 46 4.25 -9.05 17.53
N THR A 47 4.81 -8.08 18.25
CA THR A 47 4.49 -7.84 19.67
C THR A 47 3.93 -6.44 19.89
N ALA A 48 3.21 -6.25 21.00
CA ALA A 48 2.67 -4.96 21.40
C ALA A 48 3.76 -3.88 21.58
N GLN A 49 4.92 -4.25 22.13
CA GLN A 49 6.02 -3.31 22.34
C GLN A 49 6.61 -2.81 21.01
N GLU A 50 6.81 -3.73 20.05
CA GLU A 50 7.25 -3.37 18.70
C GLU A 50 6.21 -2.51 17.99
N ALA A 51 4.92 -2.86 18.14
CA ALA A 51 3.81 -2.10 17.55
C ALA A 51 3.73 -0.67 18.10
N SER A 52 3.90 -0.49 19.42
CA SER A 52 3.93 0.84 20.03
C SER A 52 5.05 1.71 19.43
N ARG A 53 6.28 1.19 19.36
CA ARG A 53 7.42 1.92 18.79
C ARG A 53 7.21 2.25 17.30
N ALA A 54 6.68 1.28 16.55
CA ALA A 54 6.39 1.48 15.13
C ALA A 54 5.30 2.53 14.92
N CYS A 55 4.21 2.49 15.69
CA CYS A 55 3.15 3.48 15.63
C CYS A 55 3.65 4.89 15.96
N ASP A 56 4.48 5.06 16.99
CA ASP A 56 5.08 6.35 17.35
C ASP A 56 5.94 6.93 16.22
N GLU A 57 6.64 6.08 15.47
CA GLU A 57 7.42 6.51 14.31
C GLU A 57 6.51 6.86 13.13
N LEU A 58 5.51 6.03 12.82
CA LEU A 58 4.59 6.19 11.71
C LEU A 58 3.68 7.41 11.87
N MET A 59 3.27 7.74 13.10
CA MET A 59 2.46 8.93 13.40
C MET A 59 3.16 10.26 13.10
N ARG A 60 4.47 10.26 12.87
CA ARG A 60 5.23 11.46 12.47
C ARG A 60 5.21 11.71 10.97
N ALA A 61 4.74 10.74 10.19
CA ALA A 61 4.63 10.87 8.75
C ALA A 61 3.30 11.52 8.37
N SER A 62 3.29 12.35 7.34
CA SER A 62 2.05 12.89 6.76
C SER A 62 1.33 11.90 5.83
N VAL A 63 2.10 11.02 5.18
CA VAL A 63 1.58 10.01 4.24
C VAL A 63 2.33 8.69 4.43
N LEU A 64 1.58 7.61 4.48
CA LEU A 64 2.07 6.23 4.52
C LEU A 64 1.58 5.45 3.31
N GLY A 65 2.44 4.65 2.72
CA GLY A 65 2.01 3.56 1.85
C GLY A 65 1.25 2.52 2.69
N PHE A 66 0.15 2.01 2.15
CA PHE A 66 -0.76 1.12 2.88
C PHE A 66 -1.23 -0.04 2.00
N ASP A 67 -1.18 -1.25 2.55
CA ASP A 67 -1.69 -2.47 1.94
C ASP A 67 -2.03 -3.50 3.03
N THR A 68 -2.85 -4.51 2.72
CA THR A 68 -3.12 -5.62 3.62
C THR A 68 -2.94 -6.96 2.93
N GLU A 69 -2.63 -8.00 3.74
CA GLU A 69 -2.54 -9.36 3.23
C GLU A 69 -3.42 -10.30 4.06
N SER A 70 -4.07 -11.21 3.37
CA SER A 70 -4.94 -12.22 3.97
C SER A 70 -4.50 -13.62 3.53
N LYS A 71 -4.75 -14.62 4.37
CA LYS A 71 -4.60 -16.02 3.98
C LYS A 71 -5.40 -16.28 2.70
N PRO A 72 -4.82 -16.94 1.70
CA PRO A 72 -5.55 -17.34 0.51
C PRO A 72 -6.73 -18.25 0.87
N THR A 73 -7.90 -17.99 0.28
CA THR A 73 -9.05 -18.89 0.35
C THR A 73 -9.10 -19.74 -0.91
N PHE A 74 -9.28 -21.04 -0.76
CA PHE A 74 -9.25 -22.00 -1.87
C PHE A 74 -10.65 -22.42 -2.32
N SER A 75 -11.70 -22.07 -1.57
CA SER A 75 -13.10 -22.30 -1.96
C SER A 75 -13.88 -20.98 -1.90
N LYS A 76 -14.94 -20.87 -2.74
CA LYS A 76 -15.83 -19.70 -2.76
C LYS A 76 -16.66 -19.56 -1.48
N GLU A 77 -16.83 -20.64 -0.73
CA GLU A 77 -17.60 -20.69 0.52
C GLU A 77 -16.76 -20.31 1.74
N GLN A 78 -15.43 -20.26 1.59
CA GLN A 78 -14.53 -19.95 2.68
C GLN A 78 -14.46 -18.42 2.86
N VAL A 79 -14.99 -17.93 3.98
CA VAL A 79 -14.87 -16.53 4.38
C VAL A 79 -13.42 -16.26 4.82
N SER A 80 -12.80 -15.24 4.25
CA SER A 80 -11.46 -14.81 4.69
C SER A 80 -11.56 -14.16 6.07
N GLU A 81 -10.84 -14.69 7.05
CA GLU A 81 -10.73 -14.12 8.40
C GLU A 81 -9.75 -12.93 8.47
N GLY A 82 -9.21 -12.53 7.33
CA GLY A 82 -8.22 -11.45 7.22
C GLY A 82 -8.77 -10.05 7.52
N PRO A 83 -7.89 -9.03 7.50
CA PRO A 83 -6.47 -9.18 7.20
C PRO A 83 -5.68 -9.87 8.33
N HIS A 84 -4.62 -10.58 7.95
CA HIS A 84 -3.66 -11.17 8.88
C HIS A 84 -2.44 -10.26 9.05
N ILE A 85 -2.16 -9.48 8.02
CA ILE A 85 -1.04 -8.55 7.93
C ILE A 85 -1.57 -7.17 7.52
N VAL A 86 -1.04 -6.13 8.17
CA VAL A 86 -1.10 -4.74 7.71
C VAL A 86 0.32 -4.30 7.35
N GLN A 87 0.48 -3.72 6.17
CA GLN A 87 1.74 -3.17 5.70
C GLN A 87 1.65 -1.66 5.63
N LEU A 88 2.58 -0.99 6.30
CA LEU A 88 2.71 0.46 6.27
C LEU A 88 4.14 0.84 5.90
N ALA A 89 4.30 1.87 5.08
CA ALA A 89 5.61 2.28 4.60
C ALA A 89 5.75 3.80 4.48
N THR A 90 6.93 4.29 4.81
CA THR A 90 7.44 5.58 4.39
C THR A 90 8.26 5.42 3.09
N ALA A 91 8.90 6.48 2.60
CA ALA A 91 9.72 6.42 1.40
C ALA A 91 10.96 5.48 1.53
N ASN A 92 11.42 5.22 2.75
CA ASN A 92 12.70 4.53 3.03
C ASN A 92 12.61 3.41 4.08
N ARG A 93 11.45 3.17 4.66
CA ARG A 93 11.22 2.06 5.62
C ARG A 93 9.81 1.48 5.46
N ALA A 94 9.66 0.20 5.79
CA ALA A 94 8.38 -0.48 5.84
C ALA A 94 8.21 -1.28 7.13
N TRP A 95 6.97 -1.40 7.58
CA TRP A 95 6.57 -2.20 8.73
C TRP A 95 5.49 -3.19 8.32
N VAL A 96 5.68 -4.42 8.72
CA VAL A 96 4.77 -5.54 8.47
C VAL A 96 4.19 -5.96 9.81
N PHE A 97 2.97 -5.53 10.11
CA PHE A 97 2.28 -5.82 11.35
C PHE A 97 1.56 -7.16 11.25
N GLN A 98 1.92 -8.11 12.11
CA GLN A 98 1.19 -9.35 12.29
C GLN A 98 0.02 -9.13 13.27
N LEU A 99 -1.19 -9.47 12.84
CA LEU A 99 -2.41 -9.18 13.59
C LEU A 99 -2.89 -10.35 14.50
N HIS A 100 -2.03 -11.29 14.84
CA HIS A 100 -2.37 -12.37 15.76
C HIS A 100 -2.45 -11.89 17.22
N ASP A 101 -1.60 -10.95 17.62
CA ASP A 101 -1.61 -10.35 18.95
C ASP A 101 -2.70 -9.27 19.09
N LEU A 102 -3.51 -9.35 20.17
CA LEU A 102 -4.65 -8.45 20.37
C LEU A 102 -4.23 -7.01 20.68
N GLN A 103 -3.11 -6.83 21.37
CA GLN A 103 -2.61 -5.49 21.72
C GLN A 103 -1.99 -4.83 20.49
N CYS A 104 -1.28 -5.60 19.66
CA CYS A 104 -0.81 -5.15 18.36
C CYS A 104 -1.99 -4.68 17.50
N ARG A 105 -3.08 -5.45 17.44
CA ARG A 105 -4.31 -5.05 16.72
C ARG A 105 -4.86 -3.72 17.20
N ALA A 106 -4.94 -3.51 18.50
CA ALA A 106 -5.49 -2.27 19.08
C ALA A 106 -4.65 -1.05 18.67
N LEU A 107 -3.33 -1.15 18.70
CA LEU A 107 -2.41 -0.08 18.29
C LEU A 107 -2.52 0.21 16.79
N VAL A 108 -2.56 -0.83 15.95
CA VAL A 108 -2.75 -0.68 14.49
C VAL A 108 -4.13 -0.06 14.19
N ALA A 109 -5.18 -0.47 14.90
CA ALA A 109 -6.51 0.09 14.76
C ALA A 109 -6.53 1.61 15.05
N GLN A 110 -5.87 2.04 16.11
CA GLN A 110 -5.74 3.47 16.45
C GLN A 110 -4.99 4.24 15.36
N LEU A 111 -3.89 3.70 14.85
CA LEU A 111 -3.13 4.31 13.77
C LEU A 111 -3.94 4.42 12.48
N LEU A 112 -4.71 3.38 12.12
CA LEU A 112 -5.55 3.39 10.93
C LEU A 112 -6.74 4.36 11.06
N ALA A 113 -7.31 4.50 12.25
CA ALA A 113 -8.40 5.45 12.53
C ALA A 113 -7.95 6.91 12.63
N ASN A 114 -6.64 7.16 12.71
CA ASN A 114 -6.10 8.51 12.80
C ASN A 114 -6.26 9.24 11.44
N ASP A 115 -6.87 10.42 11.45
CA ASP A 115 -7.15 11.24 10.27
C ASP A 115 -6.01 12.21 9.88
N THR A 116 -5.04 12.40 10.77
CA THR A 116 -3.89 13.29 10.52
C THR A 116 -2.83 12.65 9.64
N VAL A 117 -2.85 11.33 9.48
CA VAL A 117 -1.91 10.56 8.68
C VAL A 117 -2.64 9.93 7.49
N THR A 118 -2.27 10.31 6.28
CA THR A 118 -2.87 9.74 5.05
C THR A 118 -2.35 8.32 4.80
N LYS A 119 -3.26 7.35 4.58
CA LYS A 119 -2.94 5.98 4.16
C LYS A 119 -3.21 5.84 2.66
N ALA A 120 -2.15 5.76 1.85
CA ALA A 120 -2.22 5.72 0.39
C ALA A 120 -1.92 4.33 -0.17
N GLY A 121 -2.76 3.82 -1.07
CA GLY A 121 -2.55 2.51 -1.69
C GLY A 121 -3.42 2.30 -2.93
N PHE A 122 -3.41 1.08 -3.44
CA PHE A 122 -4.14 0.69 -4.65
C PHE A 122 -5.18 -0.38 -4.35
N GLY A 123 -6.43 -0.18 -4.78
CA GLY A 123 -7.49 -1.19 -4.67
C GLY A 123 -8.01 -1.37 -3.24
N LEU A 124 -7.97 -0.32 -2.43
CA LEU A 124 -8.20 -0.35 -0.98
C LEU A 124 -9.66 -0.62 -0.54
N GLY A 125 -10.59 -0.75 -1.48
CA GLY A 125 -12.01 -0.95 -1.15
C GLY A 125 -12.30 -2.23 -0.36
N ASP A 126 -11.65 -3.34 -0.71
CA ASP A 126 -11.81 -4.61 0.01
C ASP A 126 -10.96 -4.65 1.29
N ASP A 127 -9.79 -4.02 1.30
CA ASP A 127 -8.96 -3.88 2.50
C ASP A 127 -9.71 -3.13 3.60
N ARG A 128 -10.38 -2.03 3.25
CA ARG A 128 -11.21 -1.26 4.16
C ARG A 128 -12.29 -2.11 4.82
N LYS A 129 -13.06 -2.89 4.04
CA LYS A 129 -14.10 -3.78 4.56
C LYS A 129 -13.53 -4.82 5.53
N ARG A 130 -12.39 -5.42 5.18
CA ARG A 130 -11.72 -6.43 6.03
C ARG A 130 -11.17 -5.82 7.31
N ILE A 131 -10.65 -4.59 7.26
CA ILE A 131 -10.19 -3.87 8.46
C ILE A 131 -11.36 -3.59 9.39
N VAL A 132 -12.47 -3.08 8.89
CA VAL A 132 -13.68 -2.85 9.70
C VAL A 132 -14.12 -4.13 10.37
N ALA A 133 -14.19 -5.24 9.63
CA ALA A 133 -14.60 -6.54 10.15
C ALA A 133 -13.62 -7.10 11.20
N LYS A 134 -12.31 -6.92 11.01
CA LYS A 134 -11.28 -7.53 11.87
C LYS A 134 -10.86 -6.67 13.04
N LEU A 135 -10.72 -5.36 12.82
CA LEU A 135 -10.20 -4.42 13.82
C LEU A 135 -11.29 -3.56 14.46
N GLY A 136 -12.53 -3.60 13.94
CA GLY A 136 -13.66 -2.83 14.47
C GLY A 136 -13.55 -1.31 14.28
N VAL A 137 -12.66 -0.84 13.39
CA VAL A 137 -12.44 0.58 13.13
C VAL A 137 -12.58 0.90 11.66
N GLU A 138 -13.08 2.08 11.35
CA GLU A 138 -13.09 2.63 10.00
C GLU A 138 -11.75 3.33 9.74
N PRO A 139 -10.95 2.90 8.76
CA PRO A 139 -9.72 3.63 8.40
C PRO A 139 -10.04 5.05 7.94
N ALA A 140 -9.37 6.04 8.54
CA ALA A 140 -9.53 7.45 8.20
C ALA A 140 -8.40 7.93 7.26
N ALA A 141 -8.62 9.05 6.56
CA ALA A 141 -7.66 9.64 5.61
C ALA A 141 -7.07 8.63 4.61
N VAL A 142 -7.92 7.77 4.04
CA VAL A 142 -7.52 6.76 3.05
C VAL A 142 -7.51 7.38 1.66
N LEU A 143 -6.39 7.25 0.94
CA LEU A 143 -6.21 7.74 -0.41
C LEU A 143 -6.07 6.55 -1.39
N GLU A 144 -7.10 6.34 -2.20
CA GLU A 144 -7.08 5.38 -3.31
C GLU A 144 -6.29 5.97 -4.49
N LEU A 145 -5.09 5.47 -4.74
CA LEU A 145 -4.19 6.02 -5.76
C LEU A 145 -4.74 5.86 -7.19
N ASN A 146 -5.56 4.86 -7.49
CA ASN A 146 -6.22 4.74 -8.79
C ASN A 146 -7.09 5.96 -9.12
N THR A 147 -7.65 6.64 -8.12
CA THR A 147 -8.43 7.86 -8.33
C THR A 147 -7.59 8.96 -8.95
N ILE A 148 -6.37 9.17 -8.45
CA ILE A 148 -5.42 10.16 -8.99
C ILE A 148 -5.08 9.85 -10.46
N PHE A 149 -4.86 8.57 -10.79
CA PHE A 149 -4.56 8.18 -12.17
C PHE A 149 -5.77 8.38 -13.09
N ARG A 150 -6.99 8.08 -12.62
CA ARG A 150 -8.23 8.35 -13.38
C ARG A 150 -8.40 9.84 -13.66
N GLU A 151 -8.19 10.71 -12.68
CA GLU A 151 -8.22 12.16 -12.84
C GLU A 151 -7.19 12.68 -13.85
N ARG A 152 -6.07 11.98 -13.99
CA ARG A 152 -5.03 12.27 -14.98
C ARG A 152 -5.27 11.65 -16.35
N GLY A 153 -6.44 11.07 -16.60
CA GLY A 153 -6.87 10.56 -17.90
C GLY A 153 -6.55 9.08 -18.18
N TYR A 154 -6.09 8.31 -17.18
CA TYR A 154 -5.94 6.86 -17.32
C TYR A 154 -7.27 6.17 -17.07
N ARG A 155 -7.78 5.41 -18.05
CA ARG A 155 -9.13 4.81 -17.99
C ARG A 155 -9.21 3.52 -17.17
N LYS A 156 -8.09 2.81 -17.00
CA LYS A 156 -8.02 1.54 -16.29
C LYS A 156 -7.34 1.72 -14.94
N ASP A 157 -7.75 0.94 -13.96
CA ASP A 157 -7.04 0.86 -12.70
C ASP A 157 -5.59 0.44 -12.93
N MET A 158 -4.71 1.26 -12.41
CA MET A 158 -3.28 1.17 -12.71
C MET A 158 -2.61 0.06 -11.90
N GLY A 159 -2.89 -0.01 -10.60
CA GLY A 159 -2.15 -0.83 -9.65
C GLY A 159 -0.67 -0.43 -9.57
N VAL A 160 0.05 -1.00 -8.61
CA VAL A 160 1.45 -0.64 -8.36
C VAL A 160 2.37 -0.86 -9.56
N LYS A 161 2.16 -1.92 -10.36
CA LYS A 161 3.03 -2.22 -11.53
C LYS A 161 2.91 -1.16 -12.62
N GLY A 162 1.69 -0.78 -12.95
CA GLY A 162 1.44 0.26 -13.95
C GLY A 162 1.88 1.63 -13.45
N ALA A 163 1.62 1.95 -12.19
CA ALA A 163 2.01 3.21 -11.58
C ALA A 163 3.53 3.40 -11.58
N VAL A 164 4.29 2.38 -11.17
CA VAL A 164 5.77 2.43 -11.19
C VAL A 164 6.29 2.61 -12.62
N ALA A 165 5.70 1.92 -13.60
CA ALA A 165 6.09 2.08 -15.00
C ALA A 165 5.83 3.50 -15.52
N VAL A 166 4.67 4.07 -15.20
CA VAL A 166 4.29 5.42 -15.65
C VAL A 166 5.08 6.52 -14.96
N LEU A 167 5.32 6.39 -13.66
CA LEU A 167 5.95 7.46 -12.86
C LEU A 167 7.47 7.43 -12.92
N PHE A 168 8.06 6.24 -12.99
CA PHE A 168 9.51 6.06 -12.86
C PHE A 168 10.17 5.47 -14.11
N GLY A 169 9.38 5.03 -15.12
CA GLY A 169 9.93 4.32 -16.27
C GLY A 169 10.61 3.01 -15.91
N GLN A 170 10.17 2.37 -14.82
CA GLN A 170 10.77 1.16 -14.27
C GLN A 170 9.70 0.09 -14.04
N ARG A 171 10.12 -1.19 -13.93
CA ARG A 171 9.19 -2.28 -13.65
C ARG A 171 9.22 -2.71 -12.19
N PHE A 172 8.06 -2.78 -11.59
CA PHE A 172 7.89 -3.38 -10.26
C PHE A 172 7.88 -4.91 -10.38
N ILE A 173 8.75 -5.58 -9.60
CA ILE A 173 8.86 -7.04 -9.57
C ILE A 173 8.22 -7.55 -8.28
N LYS A 174 7.08 -8.23 -8.40
CA LYS A 174 6.43 -8.94 -7.27
C LYS A 174 6.84 -10.43 -7.33
N SER A 175 7.40 -10.97 -6.26
CA SER A 175 7.69 -12.39 -6.15
C SER A 175 6.38 -13.19 -6.12
N LYS A 176 6.28 -14.22 -6.98
CA LYS A 176 5.12 -15.14 -6.97
C LYS A 176 5.00 -15.87 -5.63
N LYS A 177 6.12 -16.26 -5.02
CA LYS A 177 6.16 -16.97 -3.74
C LYS A 177 5.55 -16.14 -2.60
N VAL A 178 5.80 -14.84 -2.56
CA VAL A 178 5.22 -13.92 -1.57
C VAL A 178 3.71 -13.76 -1.78
N ALA A 179 3.26 -13.70 -3.03
CA ALA A 179 1.82 -13.52 -3.33
C ALA A 179 0.93 -14.70 -2.92
N THR A 180 1.52 -15.89 -2.67
CA THR A 180 0.81 -17.13 -2.28
C THR A 180 1.17 -17.59 -0.86
N SER A 181 1.83 -16.76 -0.08
CA SER A 181 2.23 -17.09 1.29
C SER A 181 1.02 -17.25 2.22
N ASN A 182 1.15 -18.15 3.20
CA ASN A 182 0.16 -18.29 4.26
C ASN A 182 0.41 -17.23 5.35
N TRP A 183 -0.18 -16.07 5.16
CA TRP A 183 -0.04 -14.92 6.07
C TRP A 183 -0.69 -15.09 7.45
N ALA A 184 -1.41 -16.20 7.68
CA ALA A 184 -2.00 -16.51 8.98
C ALA A 184 -1.03 -17.21 9.94
N MET A 185 0.14 -17.63 9.47
CA MET A 185 1.17 -18.22 10.33
C MET A 185 2.01 -17.13 10.97
N PRO A 186 2.31 -17.29 12.29
CA PRO A 186 3.18 -16.38 13.02
C PRO A 186 4.62 -16.39 12.48
#